data_2d4063d4c348b8d54ac5352a4986dfb4
#
_entry.id   2d4063d4c348b8d54ac5352a4986dfb4
#
_cell.length_a   1.000
_cell.length_b   1.000
_cell.length_c   1.000
_cell.angle_alpha   90.00
_cell.angle_beta   90.00
_cell.angle_gamma   90.00
#
_symmetry.space_group_name_H-M   'P 1'
#
loop_
_entity.id
_entity.type
_entity.pdbx_description
1 polymer ?
#
loop_
_entity_poly.entity_id
_entity_poly.type
_entity_poly.pdbx_seq_one_letter_code
_entity_poly.pdbx_strand_id
1 'polypeptide(L)'
;MYELMLEVHIAGIIICVYMLQLLLRRNKRQSNSFIVLAVVFDMLMLIGYVFELISTNVSEMLLAIQISYMGKCFAGASFVTGIGKYYNWKYKKFTLPALWGIGFLSCGIIMTAKYHDFYYTSVGMIWKDGHAFCSLGKAPYYYFFLGYLVFTFV
;
A
#
# COMPACT_ATOMS: atom_id res chain seq x y z
N MET A 1 17.04 3.34 15.91
CA MET A 1 16.41 2.64 14.77
C MET A 1 14.96 3.08 14.53
N TYR A 2 14.13 3.19 15.59
CA TYR A 2 12.74 3.67 15.50
C TYR A 2 12.63 5.08 14.87
N GLU A 3 13.37 6.07 15.40
CA GLU A 3 13.35 7.44 14.89
C GLU A 3 13.76 7.51 13.42
N LEU A 4 14.81 6.78 13.03
CA LEU A 4 15.23 6.72 11.64
C LEU A 4 14.12 6.17 10.72
N MET A 5 13.38 5.14 11.16
CA MET A 5 12.25 4.61 10.39
C MET A 5 11.15 5.67 10.25
N LEU A 6 10.83 6.38 11.32
CA LEU A 6 9.83 7.45 11.30
C LEU A 6 10.24 8.59 10.36
N GLU A 7 11.49 9.06 10.46
CA GLU A 7 12.04 10.10 9.58
C GLU A 7 11.99 9.71 8.11
N VAL A 8 12.36 8.47 7.77
CA VAL A 8 12.31 7.95 6.38
C VAL A 8 10.89 7.96 5.84
N HIS A 9 9.89 7.54 6.63
CA HIS A 9 8.49 7.54 6.17
C HIS A 9 7.94 8.97 6.01
N ILE A 10 8.28 9.88 6.92
CA ILE A 10 7.90 11.30 6.81
C ILE A 10 8.53 11.94 5.57
N ALA A 11 9.83 11.70 5.34
CA ALA A 11 10.50 12.17 4.13
C ALA A 11 9.84 11.61 2.85
N GLY A 12 9.45 10.32 2.86
CA GLY A 12 8.70 9.71 1.77
C GLY A 12 7.36 10.40 1.50
N ILE A 13 6.61 10.75 2.54
CA ILE A 13 5.35 11.50 2.40
C ILE A 13 5.60 12.88 1.77
N ILE A 14 6.63 13.61 2.21
CA ILE A 14 6.98 14.91 1.64
C ILE A 14 7.32 14.79 0.15
N ILE A 15 8.08 13.76 -0.22
CA ILE A 15 8.41 13.49 -1.63
C ILE A 15 7.14 13.19 -2.43
N CYS A 16 6.22 12.37 -1.92
CA CYS A 16 4.95 12.07 -2.58
C CYS A 16 4.10 13.34 -2.77
N VAL A 17 4.01 14.23 -1.77
CA VAL A 17 3.29 15.51 -1.88
C VAL A 17 3.92 16.39 -2.98
N TYR A 18 5.25 16.48 -3.00
CA TYR A 18 5.95 17.24 -4.04
C TYR A 18 5.71 16.66 -5.44
N MET A 19 5.83 15.35 -5.60
CA MET A 19 5.52 14.65 -6.86
C MET A 19 4.09 14.89 -7.30
N LEU A 20 3.13 14.81 -6.36
CA LEU A 20 1.73 15.08 -6.63
C LEU A 20 1.51 16.51 -7.15
N GLN A 21 2.14 17.51 -6.52
CA GLN A 21 2.08 18.90 -6.98
C GLN A 21 2.64 19.06 -8.40
N LEU A 22 3.78 18.41 -8.71
CA LEU A 22 4.37 18.44 -10.05
C LEU A 22 3.46 17.80 -11.08
N LEU A 23 2.88 16.64 -10.77
CA LEU A 23 1.98 15.91 -11.66
C LEU A 23 0.70 16.71 -11.92
N LEU A 24 0.11 17.31 -10.90
CA LEU A 24 -1.11 18.12 -11.03
C LEU A 24 -0.87 19.42 -11.83
N ARG A 25 0.28 20.07 -11.65
CA ARG A 25 0.64 21.25 -12.44
C ARG A 25 0.85 20.94 -13.92
N ARG A 26 1.38 19.76 -14.23
CA ARG A 26 1.69 19.33 -15.61
C ARG A 26 0.48 18.82 -16.37
N ASN A 27 -0.60 18.45 -15.69
CA ASN A 27 -1.70 17.65 -16.23
C ASN A 27 -2.80 18.50 -16.87
N LYS A 28 -2.47 19.48 -17.73
CA LYS A 28 -3.47 20.08 -18.65
C LYS A 28 -3.77 19.22 -19.87
N ARG A 29 -3.09 18.10 -20.08
CA ARG A 29 -3.27 17.25 -21.27
C ARG A 29 -3.10 15.78 -20.90
N GLN A 30 -4.25 15.12 -20.69
CA GLN A 30 -4.47 13.69 -20.89
C GLN A 30 -3.36 12.74 -20.40
N SER A 31 -3.70 11.82 -19.58
CA SER A 31 -3.16 10.46 -19.41
C SER A 31 -2.63 10.06 -18.03
N ASN A 32 -2.29 10.98 -17.14
CA ASN A 32 -1.60 10.54 -15.93
C ASN A 32 -2.48 10.39 -14.68
N SER A 33 -3.81 10.34 -14.81
CA SER A 33 -4.71 10.11 -13.67
C SER A 33 -4.32 8.84 -12.88
N PHE A 34 -3.87 7.78 -13.55
CA PHE A 34 -3.44 6.56 -12.89
C PHE A 34 -2.07 6.69 -12.22
N ILE A 35 -1.15 7.50 -12.76
CA ILE A 35 0.13 7.80 -12.09
C ILE A 35 -0.12 8.69 -10.88
N VAL A 36 -1.00 9.69 -10.99
CA VAL A 36 -1.44 10.49 -9.84
C VAL A 36 -2.07 9.60 -8.77
N LEU A 37 -2.92 8.67 -9.19
CA LEU A 37 -3.56 7.71 -8.29
C LEU A 37 -2.53 6.79 -7.62
N ALA A 38 -1.50 6.34 -8.33
CA ALA A 38 -0.41 5.55 -7.77
C ALA A 38 0.31 6.33 -6.66
N VAL A 39 0.69 7.59 -6.89
CA VAL A 39 1.34 8.44 -5.88
C VAL A 39 0.43 8.67 -4.67
N VAL A 40 -0.88 8.82 -4.86
CA VAL A 40 -1.85 8.94 -3.76
C VAL A 40 -1.90 7.65 -2.93
N PHE A 41 -1.88 6.48 -3.56
CA PHE A 41 -1.86 5.20 -2.86
C PHE A 41 -0.52 4.94 -2.16
N ASP A 42 0.61 5.34 -2.75
CA ASP A 42 1.92 5.28 -2.09
C ASP A 42 1.96 6.18 -0.84
N MET A 43 1.41 7.39 -0.94
CA MET A 43 1.29 8.30 0.20
C MET A 43 0.40 7.70 1.31
N LEU A 44 -0.72 7.07 0.94
CA LEU A 44 -1.61 6.40 1.90
C LEU A 44 -0.90 5.23 2.59
N MET A 45 -0.08 4.46 1.85
CA MET A 45 0.75 3.40 2.41
C MET A 45 1.74 3.95 3.45
N LEU A 46 2.45 5.03 3.13
CA LEU A 46 3.42 5.65 4.04
C LEU A 46 2.75 6.24 5.29
N ILE A 47 1.59 6.87 5.14
CA ILE A 47 0.79 7.35 6.28
C ILE A 47 0.39 6.19 7.20
N GLY A 48 -0.04 5.06 6.63
CA GLY A 48 -0.35 3.87 7.40
C GLY A 48 0.86 3.35 8.19
N TYR A 49 2.06 3.34 7.60
CA TYR A 49 3.28 2.97 8.33
C TYR A 49 3.64 3.93 9.46
N VAL A 50 3.47 5.25 9.26
CA VAL A 50 3.66 6.22 10.35
C VAL A 50 2.69 5.94 11.49
N PHE A 51 1.40 5.69 11.20
CA PHE A 51 0.42 5.33 12.21
C PHE A 51 0.76 4.00 12.91
N GLU A 52 1.28 3.01 12.20
CA GLU A 52 1.74 1.75 12.80
C GLU A 52 2.86 1.99 13.81
N LEU A 53 3.83 2.87 13.50
CA LEU A 53 4.94 3.19 14.39
C LEU A 53 4.51 3.93 15.66
N ILE A 54 3.50 4.80 15.58
CA ILE A 54 3.02 5.59 16.74
C ILE A 54 1.89 4.92 17.51
N SER A 55 1.37 3.77 17.04
CA SER A 55 0.27 3.05 17.67
C SER A 55 0.65 2.57 19.06
N THR A 56 -0.25 2.72 20.01
CA THR A 56 -0.07 2.34 21.41
C THR A 56 -0.84 1.08 21.81
N ASN A 57 -1.77 0.64 20.97
CA ASN A 57 -2.59 -0.54 21.21
C ASN A 57 -2.83 -1.34 19.92
N VAL A 58 -3.21 -2.62 20.08
CA VAL A 58 -3.42 -3.56 18.96
C VAL A 58 -4.51 -3.07 18.00
N SER A 59 -5.56 -2.40 18.48
CA SER A 59 -6.66 -1.93 17.64
C SER A 59 -6.21 -0.78 16.72
N GLU A 60 -5.46 0.19 17.26
CA GLU A 60 -4.87 1.28 16.47
C GLU A 60 -3.90 0.74 15.44
N MET A 61 -3.03 -0.20 15.85
CA MET A 61 -2.07 -0.85 14.97
C MET A 61 -2.76 -1.61 13.84
N LEU A 62 -3.83 -2.34 14.09
CA LEU A 62 -4.59 -3.05 13.06
C LEU A 62 -5.20 -2.05 12.06
N LEU A 63 -5.74 -0.93 12.53
CA LEU A 63 -6.28 0.14 11.68
C LEU A 63 -5.17 0.77 10.82
N ALA A 64 -4.00 1.02 11.40
CA ALA A 64 -2.83 1.55 10.67
C ALA A 64 -2.37 0.58 9.57
N ILE A 65 -2.32 -0.72 9.86
CA ILE A 65 -2.05 -1.78 8.90
C ILE A 65 -3.10 -1.74 7.76
N GLN A 66 -4.39 -1.68 8.08
CA GLN A 66 -5.45 -1.61 7.07
C GLN A 66 -5.28 -0.41 6.14
N ILE A 67 -4.96 0.78 6.69
CA ILE A 67 -4.68 1.98 5.90
C ILE A 67 -3.47 1.75 4.98
N SER A 68 -2.36 1.20 5.49
CA SER A 68 -1.17 0.95 4.68
C SER A 68 -1.44 -0.05 3.55
N TYR A 69 -2.26 -1.06 3.80
CA TYR A 69 -2.60 -2.06 2.79
C TYR A 69 -3.59 -1.56 1.74
N MET A 70 -4.47 -0.59 2.04
CA MET A 70 -5.22 0.11 0.99
C MET A 70 -4.28 0.69 -0.05
N GLY A 71 -3.21 1.35 0.39
CA GLY A 71 -2.17 1.85 -0.51
C GLY A 71 -1.53 0.73 -1.32
N LYS A 72 -1.02 -0.32 -0.64
CA LYS A 72 -0.32 -1.45 -1.29
C LYS A 72 -1.17 -2.19 -2.32
N CYS A 73 -2.46 -2.39 -2.04
CA CYS A 73 -3.35 -3.12 -2.95
C CYS A 73 -3.52 -2.44 -4.31
N PHE A 74 -3.47 -1.10 -4.34
CA PHE A 74 -3.82 -0.35 -5.55
C PHE A 74 -2.66 0.43 -6.17
N ALA A 75 -1.57 0.70 -5.45
CA ALA A 75 -0.41 1.43 -5.97
C ALA A 75 0.16 0.76 -7.22
N GLY A 76 0.48 -0.53 -7.14
CA GLY A 76 1.05 -1.29 -8.26
C GLY A 76 0.12 -1.36 -9.47
N ALA A 77 -1.17 -1.69 -9.28
CA ALA A 77 -2.16 -1.73 -10.36
C ALA A 77 -2.34 -0.36 -11.04
N SER A 78 -2.35 0.73 -10.25
CA SER A 78 -2.43 2.09 -10.75
C SER A 78 -1.18 2.46 -11.56
N PHE A 79 0.00 2.12 -11.06
CA PHE A 79 1.28 2.39 -11.70
C PHE A 79 1.38 1.66 -13.05
N VAL A 80 1.13 0.34 -13.09
CA VAL A 80 1.13 -0.45 -14.32
C VAL A 80 0.13 0.10 -15.34
N THR A 81 -1.09 0.44 -14.88
CA THR A 81 -2.11 1.02 -15.76
C THR A 81 -1.67 2.39 -16.30
N GLY A 82 -1.05 3.22 -15.46
CA GLY A 82 -0.55 4.55 -15.85
C GLY A 82 0.57 4.47 -16.88
N ILE A 83 1.58 3.64 -16.65
CA ILE A 83 2.69 3.41 -17.59
C ILE A 83 2.16 2.85 -18.89
N GLY A 84 1.29 1.84 -18.84
CA GLY A 84 0.75 1.23 -20.05
C GLY A 84 -0.04 2.21 -20.92
N LYS A 85 -0.81 3.11 -20.31
CA LYS A 85 -1.46 4.20 -21.04
C LYS A 85 -0.46 5.19 -21.64
N TYR A 86 0.60 5.51 -20.90
CA TYR A 86 1.63 6.43 -21.38
C TYR A 86 2.38 5.91 -22.61
N TYR A 87 2.74 4.61 -22.60
CA TYR A 87 3.46 3.97 -23.70
C TYR A 87 2.55 3.31 -24.75
N ASN A 88 1.21 3.49 -24.63
CA ASN A 88 0.22 2.83 -25.49
C ASN A 88 0.41 1.28 -25.56
N TRP A 89 0.75 0.65 -24.43
CA TRP A 89 0.92 -0.79 -24.37
C TRP A 89 -0.39 -1.52 -24.63
N LYS A 90 -0.34 -2.50 -25.51
CA LYS A 90 -1.47 -3.39 -25.80
C LYS A 90 -1.48 -4.54 -24.78
N TYR A 91 -2.12 -4.33 -23.64
CA TYR A 91 -2.37 -5.42 -22.70
C TYR A 91 -3.35 -6.45 -23.27
N LYS A 92 -3.19 -7.72 -22.85
CA LYS A 92 -4.26 -8.71 -23.07
C LYS A 92 -5.53 -8.24 -22.34
N LYS A 93 -6.70 -8.50 -22.95
CA LYS A 93 -8.01 -8.01 -22.47
C LYS A 93 -8.26 -8.19 -20.98
N PHE A 94 -7.72 -9.26 -20.38
CA PHE A 94 -7.94 -9.62 -18.97
C PHE A 94 -6.84 -9.16 -18.01
N THR A 95 -5.70 -8.65 -18.48
CA THR A 95 -4.55 -8.30 -17.61
C THR A 95 -4.89 -7.19 -16.62
N LEU A 96 -5.40 -6.06 -17.11
CA LEU A 96 -5.74 -4.94 -16.23
C LEU A 96 -6.92 -5.25 -15.30
N PRO A 97 -8.04 -5.82 -15.79
CA PRO A 97 -9.13 -6.25 -14.89
C PRO A 97 -8.67 -7.25 -13.82
N ALA A 98 -7.76 -8.18 -14.15
CA ALA A 98 -7.23 -9.12 -13.18
C ALA A 98 -6.38 -8.44 -12.10
N LEU A 99 -5.49 -7.50 -12.48
CA LEU A 99 -4.68 -6.74 -11.53
C LEU A 99 -5.55 -5.96 -10.54
N TRP A 100 -6.54 -5.24 -11.03
CA TRP A 100 -7.47 -4.49 -10.19
C TRP A 100 -8.35 -5.42 -9.36
N GLY A 101 -8.81 -6.54 -9.93
CA GLY A 101 -9.61 -7.54 -9.22
C GLY A 101 -8.86 -8.17 -8.04
N ILE A 102 -7.57 -8.53 -8.23
CA ILE A 102 -6.73 -9.03 -7.13
C ILE A 102 -6.54 -7.94 -6.06
N GLY A 103 -6.31 -6.68 -6.46
CA GLY A 103 -6.21 -5.56 -5.54
C GLY A 103 -7.47 -5.37 -4.68
N PHE A 104 -8.65 -5.37 -5.29
CA PHE A 104 -9.93 -5.27 -4.58
C PHE A 104 -10.18 -6.46 -3.66
N LEU A 105 -9.93 -7.69 -4.13
CA LEU A 105 -10.08 -8.90 -3.32
C LEU A 105 -9.15 -8.86 -2.10
N SER A 106 -7.88 -8.52 -2.31
CA SER A 106 -6.89 -8.44 -1.23
C SER A 106 -7.26 -7.34 -0.23
N CYS A 107 -7.69 -6.18 -0.71
CA CYS A 107 -8.16 -5.10 0.14
C CYS A 107 -9.35 -5.55 1.00
N GLY A 108 -10.34 -6.22 0.42
CA GLY A 108 -11.49 -6.77 1.14
C GLY A 108 -11.09 -7.77 2.23
N ILE A 109 -10.19 -8.70 1.92
CA ILE A 109 -9.67 -9.69 2.88
C ILE A 109 -8.95 -8.99 4.04
N ILE A 110 -8.13 -7.98 3.77
CA ILE A 110 -7.36 -7.28 4.80
C ILE A 110 -8.27 -6.39 5.67
N MET A 111 -9.26 -5.73 5.07
CA MET A 111 -10.24 -4.93 5.81
C MET A 111 -11.08 -5.78 6.77
N THR A 112 -11.31 -7.03 6.40
CA THR A 112 -12.07 -7.99 7.20
C THR A 112 -11.19 -8.91 8.04
N ALA A 113 -9.87 -8.69 8.09
CA ALA A 113 -8.90 -9.55 8.79
C ALA A 113 -9.18 -9.72 10.30
N LYS A 114 -9.98 -8.84 10.91
CA LYS A 114 -10.46 -8.99 12.29
C LYS A 114 -11.39 -10.20 12.49
N TYR A 115 -12.05 -10.67 11.42
CA TYR A 115 -13.11 -11.69 11.50
C TYR A 115 -12.67 -13.06 10.98
N HIS A 116 -11.42 -13.18 10.45
CA HIS A 116 -10.91 -14.44 9.88
C HIS A 116 -9.39 -14.47 9.84
N ASP A 117 -8.81 -15.68 9.81
CA ASP A 117 -7.36 -15.91 9.82
C ASP A 117 -6.75 -16.11 8.42
N PHE A 118 -7.40 -15.62 7.35
CA PHE A 118 -6.89 -15.84 5.98
C PHE A 118 -5.62 -15.07 5.68
N TYR A 119 -5.46 -13.89 6.27
CA TYR A 119 -4.32 -13.01 6.02
C TYR A 119 -3.30 -13.04 7.17
N TYR A 120 -3.78 -12.94 8.41
CA TYR A 120 -3.01 -13.04 9.64
C TYR A 120 -3.57 -14.14 10.53
N THR A 121 -2.68 -15.02 11.01
CA THR A 121 -3.04 -16.05 11.99
C THR A 121 -3.00 -15.52 13.43
N SER A 122 -2.26 -14.44 13.66
CA SER A 122 -2.21 -13.73 14.92
C SER A 122 -1.79 -12.28 14.71
N VAL A 123 -2.36 -11.39 15.50
CA VAL A 123 -1.98 -9.97 15.55
C VAL A 123 -1.65 -9.63 16.98
N GLY A 124 -0.44 -9.20 17.24
CA GLY A 124 0.05 -8.85 18.56
C GLY A 124 1.00 -7.67 18.54
N MET A 125 1.34 -7.19 19.71
CA MET A 125 2.32 -6.14 19.93
C MET A 125 3.48 -6.67 20.76
N ILE A 126 4.70 -6.33 20.36
CA ILE A 126 5.92 -6.57 21.14
C ILE A 126 6.51 -5.22 21.52
N TRP A 127 6.74 -5.02 22.80
CA TRP A 127 7.41 -3.84 23.31
C TRP A 127 8.92 -4.06 23.35
N LYS A 128 9.66 -3.19 22.67
CA LYS A 128 11.12 -3.22 22.68
C LYS A 128 11.65 -1.80 22.78
N ASP A 129 12.54 -1.57 23.74
CA ASP A 129 13.19 -0.26 23.97
C ASP A 129 12.17 0.90 24.13
N GLY A 130 11.03 0.65 24.79
CA GLY A 130 9.98 1.63 24.99
C GLY A 130 9.08 1.89 23.79
N HIS A 131 9.27 1.20 22.66
CA HIS A 131 8.46 1.31 21.45
C HIS A 131 7.68 0.02 21.18
N ALA A 132 6.48 0.20 20.65
CA ALA A 132 5.62 -0.90 20.25
C ALA A 132 5.96 -1.34 18.81
N PHE A 133 6.12 -2.63 18.59
CA PHE A 133 6.31 -3.22 17.28
C PHE A 133 5.23 -4.24 16.97
N CYS A 134 4.80 -4.25 15.71
CA CYS A 134 3.82 -5.20 15.24
C CYS A 134 4.40 -6.61 15.18
N SER A 135 3.69 -7.58 15.78
CA SER A 135 3.96 -9.01 15.65
C SER A 135 2.80 -9.67 14.91
N LEU A 136 3.05 -10.08 13.67
CA LEU A 136 2.04 -10.67 12.79
C LEU A 136 2.39 -12.12 12.47
N GLY A 137 1.49 -13.02 12.82
CA GLY A 137 1.50 -14.37 12.25
C GLY A 137 0.97 -14.31 10.82
N LYS A 138 1.72 -14.86 9.86
CA LYS A 138 1.40 -14.77 8.43
C LYS A 138 0.65 -16.00 7.96
N ALA A 139 -0.52 -15.83 7.33
CA ALA A 139 -1.29 -16.89 6.71
C ALA A 139 -0.87 -17.10 5.23
N PRO A 140 -1.28 -18.19 4.57
CA PRO A 140 -0.91 -18.48 3.18
C PRO A 140 -1.25 -17.38 2.19
N TYR A 141 -2.37 -16.69 2.36
CA TYR A 141 -2.79 -15.59 1.48
C TYR A 141 -1.82 -14.40 1.52
N TYR A 142 -1.12 -14.16 2.63
CA TYR A 142 -0.07 -13.15 2.72
C TYR A 142 1.02 -13.36 1.67
N TYR A 143 1.46 -14.61 1.47
CA TYR A 143 2.52 -14.93 0.49
C TYR A 143 2.01 -14.80 -0.96
N PHE A 144 0.74 -15.13 -1.21
CA PHE A 144 0.11 -14.88 -2.50
C PHE A 144 0.09 -13.37 -2.81
N PHE A 145 -0.31 -12.56 -1.85
CA PHE A 145 -0.32 -11.10 -2.01
C PHE A 145 1.08 -10.51 -2.19
N LEU A 146 2.08 -11.05 -1.49
CA LEU A 146 3.47 -10.65 -1.70
C LEU A 146 3.93 -10.95 -3.14
N GLY A 147 3.58 -12.11 -3.68
CA GLY A 147 3.82 -12.44 -5.09
C GLY A 147 3.13 -11.47 -6.06
N TYR A 148 1.89 -11.07 -5.76
CA TYR A 148 1.18 -10.04 -6.54
C TYR A 148 1.94 -8.70 -6.53
N LEU A 149 2.42 -8.25 -5.36
CA LEU A 149 3.20 -7.01 -5.26
C LEU A 149 4.48 -7.09 -6.11
N VAL A 150 5.26 -8.17 -5.97
CA VAL A 150 6.46 -8.36 -6.78
C VAL A 150 6.12 -8.31 -8.27
N PHE A 151 5.07 -9.01 -8.70
CA PHE A 151 4.66 -9.03 -10.12
C PHE A 151 4.23 -7.66 -10.65
N THR A 152 3.69 -6.77 -9.81
CA THR A 152 3.27 -5.42 -10.24
C THR A 152 4.42 -4.43 -10.33
N PHE A 153 5.58 -4.72 -9.70
CA PHE A 153 6.75 -3.82 -9.70
C PHE A 153 7.94 -4.35 -10.55
N VAL A 154 7.87 -5.56 -11.05
CA VAL A 154 8.84 -6.18 -11.98
C VAL A 154 8.27 -6.21 -13.40
#